data_8e5d2edcb4bc2fbe4d10a31c7fae43ff
#
_entry.id   8e5d2edcb4bc2fbe4d10a31c7fae43ff
#
_cell.length_a   1.000
_cell.length_b   1.000
_cell.length_c   1.000
_cell.angle_alpha   90.00
_cell.angle_beta   90.00
_cell.angle_gamma   90.00
#
_symmetry.space_group_name_H-M   'P 1'
#
loop_
_entity.id
_entity.type
_entity.pdbx_description
1 polymer ?
#
loop_
_entity_poly.entity_id
_entity_poly.type
_entity_poly.pdbx_seq_one_letter_code
_entity_poly.pdbx_strand_id
1 'polypeptide(L)'
;MTDANDVAHVTNAAEATTEIVETDAGPARITWHTAEKARLVLAVSHGAGGGIEARDLTALAAALPAHGVSVARVEQPWRVAGKKLAPAPKTLDLGWRGIWPALAEPGLPVVSGGRSAGARVACRTATELGAHAVLALSFPLHPPGKPEKSRAAELLGSGVPTLVVQGGNDPFGKPGEFPEGPYELVEVPHGDHGFAVPKRAEITQEEAVAVITDAVLEWTGSLG
;
A
#
# COMPACT_ATOMS: atom_id res chain seq x y z
N MET A 1 -22.94 -27.41 38.19
CA MET A 1 -23.83 -26.91 37.14
C MET A 1 -23.76 -25.38 37.19
N THR A 2 -22.96 -24.80 36.37
CA THR A 2 -23.01 -23.37 35.96
C THR A 2 -22.35 -23.29 34.61
N ASP A 3 -23.19 -23.18 33.60
CA ASP A 3 -22.77 -22.94 32.22
C ASP A 3 -22.13 -21.56 32.11
N ALA A 4 -20.87 -21.50 31.74
CA ALA A 4 -20.23 -20.29 31.27
C ALA A 4 -20.57 -20.14 29.78
N ASN A 5 -21.48 -19.24 29.47
CA ASN A 5 -21.81 -18.80 28.14
C ASN A 5 -20.64 -17.96 27.59
N ASP A 6 -19.77 -18.58 26.82
CA ASP A 6 -18.72 -17.91 26.08
C ASP A 6 -19.38 -17.25 24.85
N VAL A 7 -19.78 -15.99 25.01
CA VAL A 7 -20.30 -15.18 23.91
C VAL A 7 -19.08 -14.70 23.10
N ALA A 8 -18.75 -15.46 22.07
CA ALA A 8 -17.84 -15.01 21.03
C ALA A 8 -18.34 -13.68 20.47
N HIS A 9 -17.63 -12.60 20.75
CA HIS A 9 -17.82 -11.31 20.09
C HIS A 9 -17.43 -11.49 18.62
N VAL A 10 -18.44 -11.72 17.79
CA VAL A 10 -18.32 -11.56 16.34
C VAL A 10 -18.17 -10.05 16.10
N THR A 11 -16.93 -9.58 15.92
CA THR A 11 -16.68 -8.24 15.41
C THR A 11 -17.20 -8.20 13.98
N ASN A 12 -18.33 -7.53 13.79
CA ASN A 12 -18.93 -7.27 12.50
C ASN A 12 -17.95 -6.33 11.75
N ALA A 13 -17.15 -6.88 10.84
CA ALA A 13 -16.34 -6.05 9.96
C ALA A 13 -17.31 -5.14 9.17
N ALA A 14 -17.17 -3.84 9.31
CA ALA A 14 -17.98 -2.88 8.56
C ALA A 14 -17.90 -3.22 7.07
N GLU A 15 -19.05 -3.29 6.39
CA GLU A 15 -19.09 -3.54 4.94
C GLU A 15 -18.27 -2.49 4.21
N ALA A 16 -17.44 -2.93 3.27
CA ALA A 16 -16.65 -2.03 2.44
C ALA A 16 -17.58 -1.18 1.56
N THR A 17 -17.39 0.13 1.55
CA THR A 17 -18.10 1.06 0.69
C THR A 17 -17.26 1.46 -0.51
N THR A 18 -17.90 1.78 -1.62
CA THR A 18 -17.21 2.12 -2.87
C THR A 18 -17.73 3.43 -3.41
N GLU A 19 -16.82 4.30 -3.86
CA GLU A 19 -17.14 5.55 -4.54
C GLU A 19 -16.33 5.71 -5.83
N ILE A 20 -16.87 6.50 -6.77
CA ILE A 20 -16.17 6.91 -7.99
C ILE A 20 -15.78 8.37 -7.83
N VAL A 21 -14.52 8.65 -8.12
CA VAL A 21 -13.97 10.01 -8.09
C VAL A 21 -13.53 10.39 -9.48
N GLU A 22 -14.09 11.48 -10.00
CA GLU A 22 -13.68 12.03 -11.29
C GLU A 22 -12.34 12.74 -11.17
N THR A 23 -11.42 12.44 -12.08
CA THR A 23 -10.08 13.05 -12.16
C THR A 23 -9.76 13.49 -13.58
N ASP A 24 -8.77 14.35 -13.75
CA ASP A 24 -8.28 14.75 -15.08
C ASP A 24 -7.67 13.57 -15.89
N ALA A 25 -7.40 12.43 -15.24
CA ALA A 25 -6.97 11.20 -15.88
C ALA A 25 -8.13 10.23 -16.19
N GLY A 26 -9.36 10.59 -15.84
CA GLY A 26 -10.58 9.79 -15.91
C GLY A 26 -11.07 9.33 -14.54
N PRO A 27 -12.21 8.59 -14.47
CA PRO A 27 -12.79 8.15 -13.22
C PRO A 27 -11.88 7.14 -12.51
N ALA A 28 -11.67 7.34 -11.23
CA ALA A 28 -11.00 6.39 -10.32
C ALA A 28 -12.04 5.77 -9.37
N ARG A 29 -11.69 4.67 -8.72
CA ARG A 29 -12.55 4.03 -7.73
C ARG A 29 -11.83 3.89 -6.41
N ILE A 30 -12.48 4.27 -5.32
CA ILE A 30 -12.01 4.05 -3.97
C ILE A 30 -12.90 3.00 -3.31
N THR A 31 -12.30 1.97 -2.73
CA THR A 31 -12.99 1.00 -1.86
C THR A 31 -12.51 1.22 -0.44
N TRP A 32 -13.41 1.69 0.40
CA TRP A 32 -13.14 2.02 1.80
C TRP A 32 -13.39 0.84 2.73
N HIS A 33 -12.45 0.60 3.63
CA HIS A 33 -12.53 -0.28 4.79
C HIS A 33 -12.37 0.60 6.03
N THR A 34 -13.48 1.08 6.54
CA THR A 34 -13.49 2.12 7.57
C THR A 34 -13.27 1.53 8.96
N ALA A 35 -12.39 2.13 9.73
CA ALA A 35 -12.22 1.85 11.16
C ALA A 35 -13.29 2.60 11.97
N GLU A 36 -13.86 1.95 13.00
CA GLU A 36 -14.88 2.56 13.86
C GLU A 36 -14.36 3.83 14.58
N LYS A 37 -13.11 3.78 15.03
CA LYS A 37 -12.39 4.89 15.66
C LYS A 37 -11.14 5.22 14.86
N ALA A 38 -11.35 5.72 13.66
CA ALA A 38 -10.25 6.04 12.76
C ALA A 38 -9.40 7.20 13.29
N ARG A 39 -8.10 7.00 13.37
CA ARG A 39 -7.08 8.03 13.66
C ARG A 39 -6.23 8.38 12.46
N LEU A 40 -6.28 7.56 11.41
CA LEU A 40 -5.41 7.61 10.24
C LEU A 40 -6.14 7.01 9.05
N VAL A 41 -5.87 7.53 7.86
CA VAL A 41 -6.25 6.92 6.57
C VAL A 41 -5.00 6.36 5.91
N LEU A 42 -5.00 5.07 5.57
CA LEU A 42 -4.02 4.48 4.67
C LEU A 42 -4.62 4.34 3.27
N ALA A 43 -4.18 5.19 2.36
CA ALA A 43 -4.58 5.13 0.96
C ALA A 43 -3.56 4.32 0.15
N VAL A 44 -3.97 3.20 -0.44
CA VAL A 44 -3.07 2.31 -1.18
C VAL A 44 -3.58 2.02 -2.59
N SER A 45 -2.72 2.23 -3.59
CA SER A 45 -3.03 1.87 -4.96
C SER A 45 -2.23 0.65 -5.45
N HIS A 46 -2.71 0.06 -6.55
CA HIS A 46 -2.17 -1.17 -7.13
C HIS A 46 -0.96 -0.93 -8.04
N GLY A 47 -0.28 -2.02 -8.39
CA GLY A 47 0.79 -2.04 -9.39
C GLY A 47 0.28 -2.05 -10.83
N ALA A 48 1.22 -1.95 -11.79
CA ALA A 48 0.90 -1.93 -13.23
C ALA A 48 0.31 -3.26 -13.75
N GLY A 49 0.62 -4.39 -13.11
CA GLY A 49 0.21 -5.72 -13.55
C GLY A 49 -0.96 -6.33 -12.76
N GLY A 50 -1.56 -5.61 -11.81
CA GLY A 50 -2.61 -6.13 -10.92
C GLY A 50 -3.69 -5.10 -10.61
N GLY A 51 -4.56 -5.43 -9.65
CA GLY A 51 -5.61 -4.57 -9.12
C GLY A 51 -5.54 -4.50 -7.60
N ILE A 52 -6.60 -3.99 -6.99
CA ILE A 52 -6.72 -3.84 -5.53
C ILE A 52 -6.94 -5.16 -4.80
N GLU A 53 -7.17 -6.25 -5.53
CA GLU A 53 -7.28 -7.63 -5.04
C GLU A 53 -5.93 -8.28 -4.72
N ALA A 54 -4.82 -7.56 -4.92
CA ALA A 54 -3.48 -8.04 -4.55
C ALA A 54 -3.45 -8.44 -3.06
N ARG A 55 -2.74 -9.54 -2.76
CA ARG A 55 -2.75 -10.20 -1.43
C ARG A 55 -2.35 -9.26 -0.30
N ASP A 56 -1.34 -8.44 -0.53
CA ASP A 56 -0.85 -7.42 0.39
C ASP A 56 -1.92 -6.34 0.67
N LEU A 57 -2.52 -5.78 -0.37
CA LEU A 57 -3.56 -4.76 -0.24
C LEU A 57 -4.83 -5.31 0.42
N THR A 58 -5.17 -6.56 0.13
CA THR A 58 -6.32 -7.24 0.75
C THR A 58 -6.06 -7.53 2.22
N ALA A 59 -4.86 -7.98 2.58
CA ALA A 59 -4.50 -8.27 3.96
C ALA A 59 -4.49 -7.00 4.82
N LEU A 60 -3.92 -5.90 4.32
CA LEU A 60 -3.95 -4.61 5.01
C LEU A 60 -5.38 -4.11 5.22
N ALA A 61 -6.24 -4.21 4.20
CA ALA A 61 -7.63 -3.81 4.30
C ALA A 61 -8.45 -4.67 5.30
N ALA A 62 -8.06 -5.91 5.51
CA ALA A 62 -8.68 -6.79 6.49
C ALA A 62 -8.19 -6.54 7.93
N ALA A 63 -6.90 -6.26 8.10
CA ALA A 63 -6.27 -6.19 9.43
C ALA A 63 -6.36 -4.80 10.06
N LEU A 64 -6.08 -3.73 9.33
CA LEU A 64 -5.82 -2.40 9.87
C LEU A 64 -7.05 -1.70 10.49
N PRO A 65 -8.29 -1.88 9.99
CA PRO A 65 -9.45 -1.20 10.56
C PRO A 65 -9.69 -1.49 12.04
N ALA A 66 -9.39 -2.71 12.50
CA ALA A 66 -9.49 -3.08 13.91
C ALA A 66 -8.50 -2.30 14.82
N HIS A 67 -7.48 -1.68 14.22
CA HIS A 67 -6.43 -0.91 14.90
C HIS A 67 -6.53 0.61 14.65
N GLY A 68 -7.72 1.09 14.25
CA GLY A 68 -7.98 2.52 14.08
C GLY A 68 -7.38 3.14 12.81
N VAL A 69 -7.07 2.33 11.80
CA VAL A 69 -6.58 2.79 10.50
C VAL A 69 -7.61 2.46 9.43
N SER A 70 -8.30 3.47 8.90
CA SER A 70 -9.17 3.28 7.73
C SER A 70 -8.32 3.02 6.49
N VAL A 71 -8.68 2.01 5.70
CA VAL A 71 -7.93 1.67 4.48
C VAL A 71 -8.76 2.02 3.25
N ALA A 72 -8.20 2.88 2.38
CA ALA A 72 -8.73 3.23 1.08
C ALA A 72 -7.94 2.48 0.00
N ARG A 73 -8.54 1.46 -0.61
CA ARG A 73 -7.94 0.78 -1.77
C ARG A 73 -8.36 1.49 -3.04
N VAL A 74 -7.40 2.00 -3.78
CA VAL A 74 -7.63 2.88 -4.93
C VAL A 74 -7.33 2.16 -6.25
N GLU A 75 -8.33 2.05 -7.10
CA GLU A 75 -8.16 1.69 -8.51
C GLU A 75 -7.93 2.96 -9.33
N GLN A 76 -6.76 3.04 -9.93
CA GLN A 76 -6.35 4.14 -10.79
C GLN A 76 -7.25 4.24 -12.04
N PRO A 77 -7.44 5.45 -12.62
CA PRO A 77 -8.35 5.68 -13.77
C PRO A 77 -8.15 4.72 -14.95
N TRP A 78 -6.90 4.41 -15.30
CA TRP A 78 -6.63 3.50 -16.40
C TRP A 78 -7.15 2.07 -16.14
N ARG A 79 -7.14 1.64 -14.87
CA ARG A 79 -7.65 0.32 -14.47
C ARG A 79 -9.17 0.31 -14.50
N VAL A 80 -9.82 1.34 -13.98
CA VAL A 80 -11.29 1.53 -14.05
C VAL A 80 -11.77 1.55 -15.50
N ALA A 81 -10.99 2.16 -16.40
CA ALA A 81 -11.25 2.16 -17.85
C ALA A 81 -10.96 0.81 -18.53
N GLY A 82 -10.59 -0.25 -17.80
CA GLY A 82 -10.34 -1.58 -18.33
C GLY A 82 -9.07 -1.71 -19.18
N LYS A 83 -8.16 -0.72 -19.12
CA LYS A 83 -6.90 -0.78 -19.86
C LYS A 83 -5.95 -1.81 -19.24
N LYS A 84 -5.25 -2.56 -20.10
CA LYS A 84 -4.30 -3.59 -19.66
C LYS A 84 -2.93 -3.04 -19.31
N LEU A 85 -2.55 -1.91 -19.89
CA LEU A 85 -1.23 -1.29 -19.70
C LEU A 85 -1.36 -0.01 -18.89
N ALA A 86 -0.52 0.12 -17.88
CA ALA A 86 -0.41 1.34 -17.11
C ALA A 86 0.13 2.47 -18.02
N PRO A 87 -0.42 3.69 -17.89
CA PRO A 87 0.06 4.85 -18.62
C PRO A 87 1.42 5.33 -18.11
N ALA A 88 1.94 6.38 -18.74
CA ALA A 88 3.16 7.03 -18.30
C ALA A 88 3.07 7.53 -16.84
N PRO A 89 4.20 7.59 -16.11
CA PRO A 89 4.22 8.02 -14.70
C PRO A 89 3.46 9.31 -14.43
N LYS A 90 3.59 10.33 -15.28
CA LYS A 90 2.89 11.61 -15.14
C LYS A 90 1.35 11.46 -15.12
N THR A 91 0.82 10.52 -15.90
CA THR A 91 -0.63 10.26 -15.92
C THR A 91 -1.09 9.54 -14.65
N LEU A 92 -0.26 8.66 -14.10
CA LEU A 92 -0.54 8.02 -12.81
C LEU A 92 -0.57 9.06 -11.69
N ASP A 93 0.41 9.97 -11.67
CA ASP A 93 0.49 11.05 -10.70
C ASP A 93 -0.71 12.01 -10.82
N LEU A 94 -1.14 12.32 -12.05
CA LEU A 94 -2.33 13.14 -12.30
C LEU A 94 -3.61 12.50 -11.72
N GLY A 95 -3.80 11.21 -11.94
CA GLY A 95 -4.91 10.45 -11.34
C GLY A 95 -4.86 10.48 -9.82
N TRP A 96 -3.68 10.28 -9.22
CA TRP A 96 -3.51 10.30 -7.77
C TRP A 96 -3.81 11.66 -7.15
N ARG A 97 -3.34 12.75 -7.78
CA ARG A 97 -3.68 14.13 -7.37
C ARG A 97 -5.19 14.38 -7.39
N GLY A 98 -5.86 13.91 -8.43
CA GLY A 98 -7.32 14.08 -8.56
C GLY A 98 -8.13 13.33 -7.52
N ILE A 99 -7.59 12.20 -7.00
CA ILE A 99 -8.24 11.41 -5.94
C ILE A 99 -7.98 12.00 -4.55
N TRP A 100 -6.87 12.71 -4.37
CA TRP A 100 -6.40 13.14 -3.06
C TRP A 100 -7.41 13.91 -2.20
N PRO A 101 -8.23 14.85 -2.75
CA PRO A 101 -9.26 15.52 -1.97
C PRO A 101 -10.26 14.57 -1.31
N ALA A 102 -10.67 13.51 -2.00
CA ALA A 102 -11.57 12.48 -1.43
C ALA A 102 -10.89 11.67 -0.31
N LEU A 103 -9.60 11.37 -0.46
CA LEU A 103 -8.82 10.68 0.57
C LEU A 103 -8.63 11.53 1.83
N ALA A 104 -8.56 12.84 1.70
CA ALA A 104 -8.39 13.80 2.78
C ALA A 104 -9.73 14.27 3.41
N GLU A 105 -10.86 13.96 2.76
CA GLU A 105 -12.20 14.39 3.21
C GLU A 105 -12.52 14.02 4.66
N PRO A 106 -12.10 12.83 5.19
CA PRO A 106 -12.31 12.50 6.60
C PRO A 106 -11.61 13.42 7.60
N GLY A 107 -10.73 14.33 7.17
CA GLY A 107 -9.99 15.25 8.02
C GLY A 107 -8.93 14.58 8.91
N LEU A 108 -8.52 13.37 8.58
CA LEU A 108 -7.51 12.59 9.26
C LEU A 108 -6.16 12.67 8.53
N PRO A 109 -5.01 12.43 9.22
CA PRO A 109 -3.74 12.26 8.55
C PRO A 109 -3.83 11.14 7.50
N VAL A 110 -3.29 11.38 6.29
CA VAL A 110 -3.32 10.41 5.19
C VAL A 110 -1.92 9.88 4.93
N VAL A 111 -1.74 8.58 5.08
CA VAL A 111 -0.57 7.85 4.58
C VAL A 111 -0.80 7.52 3.12
N SER A 112 0.04 8.08 2.25
CA SER A 112 0.05 7.78 0.82
C SER A 112 0.79 6.47 0.57
N GLY A 113 0.18 5.52 -0.12
CA GLY A 113 0.82 4.24 -0.30
C GLY A 113 0.45 3.52 -1.58
N GLY A 114 1.05 2.39 -1.74
CA GLY A 114 0.73 1.51 -2.83
C GLY A 114 1.81 0.49 -3.12
N ARG A 115 1.53 -0.32 -4.11
CA ARG A 115 2.37 -1.42 -4.55
C ARG A 115 3.00 -1.13 -5.90
N SER A 116 4.30 -1.38 -6.05
CA SER A 116 5.02 -1.27 -7.32
C SER A 116 4.84 0.12 -7.98
N ALA A 117 4.09 0.22 -9.06
CA ALA A 117 3.79 1.51 -9.70
C ALA A 117 3.09 2.47 -8.73
N GLY A 118 2.18 1.97 -7.87
CA GLY A 118 1.51 2.75 -6.83
C GLY A 118 2.47 3.28 -5.77
N ALA A 119 3.46 2.49 -5.35
CA ALA A 119 4.50 2.93 -4.42
C ALA A 119 5.31 4.11 -4.99
N ARG A 120 5.65 4.05 -6.29
CA ARG A 120 6.34 5.15 -6.97
C ARG A 120 5.51 6.43 -7.04
N VAL A 121 4.21 6.30 -7.33
CA VAL A 121 3.27 7.44 -7.32
C VAL A 121 3.25 8.07 -5.93
N ALA A 122 3.07 7.25 -4.88
CA ALA A 122 3.05 7.72 -3.50
C ALA A 122 4.33 8.50 -3.15
N CYS A 123 5.51 7.97 -3.46
CA CYS A 123 6.78 8.66 -3.20
C CYS A 123 6.89 9.99 -3.94
N ARG A 124 6.53 10.04 -5.25
CA ARG A 124 6.69 11.25 -6.05
C ARG A 124 5.75 12.39 -5.68
N THR A 125 4.58 12.07 -5.12
CA THR A 125 3.52 13.06 -4.86
C THR A 125 3.35 13.40 -3.38
N ALA A 126 4.04 12.69 -2.47
CA ALA A 126 3.83 12.80 -1.03
C ALA A 126 3.94 14.23 -0.49
N THR A 127 5.07 14.90 -0.73
CA THR A 127 5.32 16.25 -0.23
C THR A 127 4.33 17.26 -0.83
N GLU A 128 4.05 17.18 -2.13
CA GLU A 128 3.13 18.08 -2.83
C GLU A 128 1.69 17.98 -2.28
N LEU A 129 1.27 16.76 -1.96
CA LEU A 129 -0.08 16.48 -1.48
C LEU A 129 -0.24 16.63 0.04
N GLY A 130 0.84 16.92 0.76
CA GLY A 130 0.82 16.99 2.21
C GLY A 130 0.53 15.63 2.86
N ALA A 131 1.01 14.53 2.25
CA ALA A 131 0.89 13.22 2.85
C ALA A 131 1.60 13.19 4.20
N HIS A 132 0.97 12.55 5.20
CA HIS A 132 1.55 12.41 6.52
C HIS A 132 2.77 11.48 6.51
N ALA A 133 2.72 10.42 5.70
CA ALA A 133 3.78 9.44 5.53
C ALA A 133 3.60 8.67 4.20
N VAL A 134 4.56 7.82 3.84
CA VAL A 134 4.51 6.95 2.66
C VAL A 134 4.68 5.48 3.03
N LEU A 135 3.80 4.62 2.51
CA LEU A 135 3.97 3.17 2.51
C LEU A 135 4.32 2.68 1.11
N ALA A 136 5.53 2.19 0.91
CA ALA A 136 6.03 1.67 -0.36
C ALA A 136 6.13 0.14 -0.33
N LEU A 137 5.14 -0.56 -0.89
CA LEU A 137 5.11 -2.02 -1.00
C LEU A 137 5.76 -2.45 -2.32
N SER A 138 6.72 -3.37 -2.27
CA SER A 138 7.47 -3.85 -3.45
C SER A 138 7.91 -2.69 -4.34
N PHE A 139 8.66 -1.74 -3.77
CA PHE A 139 9.15 -0.59 -4.54
C PHE A 139 10.09 -1.06 -5.65
N PRO A 140 9.78 -0.77 -6.93
CA PRO A 140 10.58 -1.27 -8.04
C PRO A 140 11.83 -0.40 -8.22
N LEU A 141 12.86 -0.66 -7.42
CA LEU A 141 14.11 0.11 -7.38
C LEU A 141 14.74 0.27 -8.76
N HIS A 142 14.65 -0.75 -9.59
CA HIS A 142 15.08 -0.73 -11.01
C HIS A 142 14.29 -1.75 -11.83
N PRO A 143 14.30 -1.72 -13.16
CA PRO A 143 13.79 -2.80 -13.97
C PRO A 143 14.64 -4.06 -13.77
N PRO A 144 14.08 -5.29 -13.86
CA PRO A 144 14.83 -6.52 -13.70
C PRO A 144 16.06 -6.57 -14.61
N GLY A 145 17.22 -6.88 -14.02
CA GLY A 145 18.50 -6.96 -14.74
C GLY A 145 19.07 -5.64 -15.25
N LYS A 146 18.56 -4.48 -14.78
CA LYS A 146 19.00 -3.14 -15.19
C LYS A 146 19.21 -2.22 -13.99
N PRO A 147 20.12 -2.55 -13.07
CA PRO A 147 20.36 -1.73 -11.86
C PRO A 147 20.82 -0.31 -12.17
N GLU A 148 21.44 -0.08 -13.32
CA GLU A 148 21.84 1.25 -13.80
C GLU A 148 20.63 2.18 -14.06
N LYS A 149 19.41 1.63 -14.19
CA LYS A 149 18.16 2.39 -14.32
C LYS A 149 17.46 2.57 -12.97
N SER A 150 18.23 2.92 -11.97
CA SER A 150 17.72 3.11 -10.61
C SER A 150 16.65 4.19 -10.52
N ARG A 151 15.66 3.94 -9.67
CA ARG A 151 14.57 4.85 -9.30
C ARG A 151 14.68 5.30 -7.84
N ALA A 152 15.83 5.08 -7.22
CA ALA A 152 16.09 5.46 -5.83
C ALA A 152 15.77 6.94 -5.56
N ALA A 153 15.99 7.82 -6.53
CA ALA A 153 15.67 9.24 -6.39
C ALA A 153 14.19 9.51 -6.10
N GLU A 154 13.26 8.68 -6.57
CA GLU A 154 11.83 8.82 -6.26
C GLU A 154 11.56 8.45 -4.79
N LEU A 155 12.18 7.40 -4.27
CA LEU A 155 12.06 6.97 -2.87
C LEU A 155 12.71 7.99 -1.93
N LEU A 156 13.96 8.38 -2.20
CA LEU A 156 14.72 9.32 -1.38
C LEU A 156 14.10 10.74 -1.38
N GLY A 157 13.34 11.05 -2.44
CA GLY A 157 12.66 12.33 -2.60
C GLY A 157 11.26 12.38 -2.00
N SER A 158 10.78 11.37 -1.29
CA SER A 158 9.44 11.36 -0.68
C SER A 158 9.21 12.50 0.31
N GLY A 159 10.25 12.89 1.07
CA GLY A 159 10.25 14.06 1.95
C GLY A 159 9.40 13.90 3.23
N VAL A 160 8.87 12.72 3.49
CA VAL A 160 8.04 12.38 4.65
C VAL A 160 8.48 11.03 5.25
N PRO A 161 8.11 10.68 6.48
CA PRO A 161 8.37 9.36 7.04
C PRO A 161 7.94 8.26 6.06
N THR A 162 8.81 7.30 5.79
CA THR A 162 8.56 6.29 4.76
C THR A 162 8.89 4.89 5.26
N LEU A 163 7.96 3.96 5.09
CA LEU A 163 8.21 2.53 5.26
C LEU A 163 8.26 1.85 3.88
N VAL A 164 9.32 1.12 3.64
CA VAL A 164 9.46 0.21 2.50
C VAL A 164 9.26 -1.23 3.00
N VAL A 165 8.35 -1.96 2.41
CA VAL A 165 8.22 -3.41 2.62
C VAL A 165 8.59 -4.10 1.32
N GLN A 166 9.67 -4.90 1.34
CA GLN A 166 10.30 -5.42 0.13
C GLN A 166 10.48 -6.93 0.17
N GLY A 167 10.18 -7.60 -0.92
CA GLY A 167 10.43 -9.04 -1.04
C GLY A 167 11.93 -9.36 -1.13
N GLY A 168 12.41 -10.34 -0.35
CA GLY A 168 13.81 -10.78 -0.34
C GLY A 168 14.32 -11.31 -1.68
N ASN A 169 13.39 -11.77 -2.54
CA ASN A 169 13.68 -12.27 -3.90
C ASN A 169 13.08 -11.38 -5.00
N ASP A 170 12.77 -10.12 -4.70
CA ASP A 170 12.18 -9.21 -5.71
C ASP A 170 13.20 -8.89 -6.82
N PRO A 171 12.92 -9.26 -8.09
CA PRO A 171 13.82 -8.98 -9.20
C PRO A 171 13.89 -7.49 -9.59
N PHE A 172 13.01 -6.66 -9.04
CA PHE A 172 13.03 -5.19 -9.23
C PHE A 172 13.88 -4.46 -8.20
N GLY A 173 14.58 -5.19 -7.33
CA GLY A 173 15.48 -4.71 -6.29
C GLY A 173 15.25 -5.49 -5.00
N LYS A 174 16.29 -6.20 -4.53
CA LYS A 174 16.29 -6.89 -3.24
C LYS A 174 16.56 -5.87 -2.12
N PRO A 175 16.19 -6.18 -0.86
CA PRO A 175 16.45 -5.28 0.28
C PRO A 175 17.89 -4.76 0.35
N GLY A 176 18.88 -5.61 0.14
CA GLY A 176 20.30 -5.24 0.18
C GLY A 176 20.79 -4.34 -0.97
N GLU A 177 19.96 -4.09 -1.98
CA GLU A 177 20.29 -3.19 -3.11
C GLU A 177 19.79 -1.76 -2.87
N PHE A 178 18.98 -1.55 -1.84
CA PHE A 178 18.44 -0.24 -1.51
C PHE A 178 19.53 0.66 -0.93
N PRO A 179 19.66 1.92 -1.39
CA PRO A 179 20.65 2.85 -0.84
C PRO A 179 20.25 3.24 0.59
N GLU A 180 21.23 3.66 1.38
CA GLU A 180 20.95 4.30 2.67
C GLU A 180 20.09 5.55 2.45
N GLY A 181 19.12 5.78 3.35
CA GLY A 181 18.18 6.89 3.23
C GLY A 181 17.26 7.03 4.44
N PRO A 182 16.46 8.09 4.48
CA PRO A 182 15.56 8.39 5.59
C PRO A 182 14.25 7.59 5.48
N TYR A 183 14.33 6.29 5.42
CA TYR A 183 13.19 5.36 5.40
C TYR A 183 13.51 4.11 6.23
N GLU A 184 12.46 3.47 6.71
CA GLU A 184 12.53 2.13 7.29
C GLU A 184 12.37 1.10 6.18
N LEU A 185 13.05 -0.04 6.29
CA LEU A 185 12.95 -1.13 5.33
C LEU A 185 12.72 -2.45 6.05
N VAL A 186 11.64 -3.13 5.69
CA VAL A 186 11.29 -4.46 6.19
C VAL A 186 11.35 -5.45 5.04
N GLU A 187 12.11 -6.52 5.23
CA GLU A 187 12.19 -7.64 4.29
C GLU A 187 11.07 -8.65 4.53
N VAL A 188 10.39 -9.06 3.45
CA VAL A 188 9.55 -10.26 3.45
C VAL A 188 10.41 -11.41 2.93
N PRO A 189 10.85 -12.34 3.81
CA PRO A 189 11.77 -13.41 3.42
C PRO A 189 11.21 -14.23 2.26
N HIS A 190 12.06 -14.54 1.30
CA HIS A 190 11.74 -15.31 0.08
C HIS A 190 10.64 -14.72 -0.82
N GLY A 191 10.02 -13.59 -0.46
CA GLY A 191 8.97 -12.94 -1.25
C GLY A 191 9.49 -12.45 -2.60
N ASP A 192 8.74 -12.71 -3.66
CA ASP A 192 8.97 -12.10 -4.98
C ASP A 192 8.34 -10.69 -5.05
N HIS A 193 8.31 -10.09 -6.24
CA HIS A 193 7.65 -8.79 -6.47
C HIS A 193 6.14 -8.78 -6.15
N GLY A 194 5.53 -9.94 -6.04
CA GLY A 194 4.13 -10.14 -5.63
C GLY A 194 3.98 -10.60 -4.19
N PHE A 195 5.08 -10.61 -3.41
CA PHE A 195 5.14 -11.26 -2.10
C PHE A 195 4.72 -12.73 -2.13
N ALA A 196 4.82 -13.38 -3.30
CA ALA A 196 4.65 -14.81 -3.37
C ALA A 196 5.93 -15.51 -2.88
N VAL A 197 5.75 -16.54 -2.05
CA VAL A 197 6.85 -17.35 -1.56
C VAL A 197 6.83 -18.73 -2.23
N PRO A 198 8.00 -19.32 -2.54
CA PRO A 198 8.08 -20.67 -3.08
C PRO A 198 7.50 -21.70 -2.09
N LYS A 199 6.81 -22.74 -2.59
CA LYS A 199 6.22 -23.79 -1.74
C LYS A 199 7.23 -24.49 -0.80
N ARG A 200 8.53 -24.46 -1.14
CA ARG A 200 9.63 -25.06 -0.36
C ARG A 200 10.40 -24.03 0.47
N ALA A 201 9.91 -22.78 0.56
CA ALA A 201 10.52 -21.79 1.42
C ALA A 201 10.35 -22.18 2.90
N GLU A 202 11.19 -21.62 3.76
CA GLU A 202 11.13 -21.84 5.21
C GLU A 202 9.92 -21.17 5.87
N ILE A 203 9.27 -20.26 5.15
CA ILE A 203 8.04 -19.59 5.59
C ILE A 203 6.88 -19.91 4.65
N THR A 204 5.68 -19.93 5.19
CA THR A 204 4.44 -20.07 4.43
C THR A 204 4.02 -18.75 3.78
N GLN A 205 3.07 -18.83 2.85
CA GLN A 205 2.49 -17.62 2.26
C GLN A 205 1.75 -16.77 3.30
N GLU A 206 1.13 -17.39 4.29
CA GLU A 206 0.42 -16.71 5.36
C GLU A 206 1.39 -15.96 6.28
N GLU A 207 2.50 -16.58 6.66
CA GLU A 207 3.56 -15.92 7.44
C GLU A 207 4.18 -14.75 6.67
N ALA A 208 4.41 -14.88 5.37
CA ALA A 208 4.91 -13.79 4.54
C ALA A 208 3.93 -12.59 4.50
N VAL A 209 2.63 -12.86 4.46
CA VAL A 209 1.60 -11.81 4.54
C VAL A 209 1.53 -11.22 5.94
N ALA A 210 1.70 -12.02 7.00
CA ALA A 210 1.75 -11.54 8.37
C ALA A 210 2.91 -10.57 8.59
N VAL A 211 4.11 -10.85 8.04
CA VAL A 211 5.24 -9.89 8.08
C VAL A 211 4.84 -8.52 7.54
N ILE A 212 4.05 -8.48 6.45
CA ILE A 212 3.61 -7.21 5.86
C ILE A 212 2.63 -6.48 6.79
N THR A 213 1.62 -7.19 7.29
CA THR A 213 0.58 -6.60 8.14
C THR A 213 1.16 -6.13 9.46
N ASP A 214 2.02 -6.92 10.10
CA ASP A 214 2.63 -6.61 11.39
C ASP A 214 3.56 -5.39 11.27
N ALA A 215 4.40 -5.36 10.26
CA ALA A 215 5.28 -4.21 9.99
C ALA A 215 4.48 -2.91 9.78
N VAL A 216 3.39 -2.97 9.01
CA VAL A 216 2.56 -1.79 8.75
C VAL A 216 1.77 -1.38 9.99
N LEU A 217 1.28 -2.32 10.80
CA LEU A 217 0.61 -2.05 12.07
C LEU A 217 1.55 -1.38 13.07
N GLU A 218 2.75 -1.92 13.28
CA GLU A 218 3.75 -1.35 14.16
C GLU A 218 4.13 0.06 13.72
N TRP A 219 4.47 0.21 12.44
CA TRP A 219 4.87 1.50 11.89
C TRP A 219 3.75 2.54 11.94
N THR A 220 2.53 2.21 11.54
CA THR A 220 1.40 3.16 11.66
C THR A 220 1.07 3.49 13.12
N GLY A 221 1.39 2.60 14.06
CA GLY A 221 1.30 2.85 15.50
C GLY A 221 2.28 3.92 15.99
N SER A 222 3.43 4.07 15.35
CA SER A 222 4.45 5.08 15.67
C SER A 222 4.22 6.45 15.02
N LEU A 223 3.37 6.53 14.02
CA LEU A 223 2.95 7.79 13.39
C LEU A 223 1.96 8.50 14.33
N GLY A 224 2.48 9.28 15.25
CA GLY A 224 1.73 10.03 16.27
C GLY A 224 1.08 11.30 15.74
#